data_8e66d77798528a58d557bbd3ba147e5f
#
_entry.id   8e66d77798528a58d557bbd3ba147e5f
#
_cell.length_a   1.000
_cell.length_b   1.000
_cell.length_c   1.000
_cell.angle_alpha   90.00
_cell.angle_beta   90.00
_cell.angle_gamma   90.00
#
_symmetry.space_group_name_H-M   'P 1'
#
loop_
_entity.id
_entity.type
_entity.pdbx_description
1 polymer ?
#
loop_
_entity_poly.entity_id
_entity_poly.type
_entity_poly.pdbx_seq_one_letter_code
_entity_poly.pdbx_strand_id
1 'polypeptide(L)'
;MDKLLLIDDEVDVQYSFRRIFASPELELHTASSGEEGLKLLAQIKPDLVISDIRMAGLNGLETLRRLRQTDARLPVILMTAYGTTQMAIEAMKLGAYDYVLKPFDVPKLQQLVANALRASRDMKQTVTLQPLLEQGDYDLGVVGRSEPMQQVFKLVGQVAPSDATVLITGESGTGKELVARAIYQNSRRSQQPFVALNCAAIPENLLESELFGHERGAFTGASAQRIGRFEQGNGGTVFLDEIGDMPLATQTKILRVLQNGTFERVGGNQTVTVDVRIIAATNKLLEQAVAQKQFREDLFYRLNVVRIPLPALRDRPEDIRLLVDYFLRKLAGPGGKPRSLATSALATLETYHWPGNVRELENCVRRATVVAKGPAILLSDLPADLTQAVAAATSVAPPTPAIPAPPINPAIPAPDAVAPAAGSRAAPSNWAELARTLFRYARLDPKLKILPAVERELIIEALKETRGNQVQAAKLLGITRATLRKRVEKFGIKQELNVG
;
A
#
# COMPACT_ATOMS: atom_id res chain seq x y z
N MET A 1 -13.04 -36.82 16.28
CA MET A 1 -13.97 -36.32 15.25
C MET A 1 -14.24 -34.86 15.60
N ASP A 2 -13.82 -33.93 14.71
CA ASP A 2 -14.02 -32.51 14.95
C ASP A 2 -15.48 -32.13 14.67
N LYS A 3 -16.03 -31.20 15.44
CA LYS A 3 -17.43 -30.77 15.28
C LYS A 3 -17.48 -29.33 14.74
N LEU A 4 -18.15 -29.17 13.61
CA LEU A 4 -18.37 -27.87 12.96
C LEU A 4 -19.85 -27.48 13.12
N LEU A 5 -20.11 -26.30 13.68
CA LEU A 5 -21.46 -25.72 13.73
C LEU A 5 -21.55 -24.60 12.69
N LEU A 6 -22.44 -24.76 11.71
CA LEU A 6 -22.81 -23.74 10.74
C LEU A 6 -24.13 -23.06 11.19
N ILE A 7 -24.13 -21.74 11.24
CA ILE A 7 -25.30 -20.92 11.56
C ILE A 7 -25.58 -20.04 10.34
N ASP A 8 -26.60 -20.36 9.57
CA ASP A 8 -26.99 -19.66 8.35
C ASP A 8 -28.47 -19.92 8.08
N ASP A 9 -29.26 -18.90 7.79
CA ASP A 9 -30.69 -19.01 7.51
C ASP A 9 -30.99 -19.46 6.07
N GLU A 10 -29.99 -19.46 5.17
CA GLU A 10 -30.11 -19.91 3.80
C GLU A 10 -29.93 -21.44 3.70
N VAL A 11 -30.99 -22.16 3.36
CA VAL A 11 -31.00 -23.63 3.21
C VAL A 11 -29.99 -24.08 2.15
N ASP A 12 -29.81 -23.30 1.07
CA ASP A 12 -28.87 -23.61 -0.03
C ASP A 12 -27.41 -23.54 0.45
N VAL A 13 -27.08 -22.64 1.34
CA VAL A 13 -25.76 -22.54 1.97
C VAL A 13 -25.51 -23.74 2.87
N GLN A 14 -26.47 -24.10 3.71
CA GLN A 14 -26.39 -25.31 4.56
C GLN A 14 -26.19 -26.58 3.74
N TYR A 15 -26.95 -26.73 2.65
CA TYR A 15 -26.81 -27.87 1.73
C TYR A 15 -25.42 -27.91 1.09
N SER A 16 -24.93 -26.77 0.62
CA SER A 16 -23.60 -26.64 0.02
C SER A 16 -22.49 -27.05 1.00
N PHE A 17 -22.58 -26.57 2.25
CA PHE A 17 -21.63 -26.94 3.30
C PHE A 17 -21.63 -28.44 3.62
N ARG A 18 -22.81 -29.09 3.66
CA ARG A 18 -22.91 -30.56 3.84
C ARG A 18 -22.17 -31.32 2.74
N ARG A 19 -22.17 -30.81 1.50
CA ARG A 19 -21.43 -31.44 0.38
C ARG A 19 -19.94 -31.15 0.43
N ILE A 20 -19.56 -29.92 0.76
CA ILE A 20 -18.15 -29.45 0.80
C ILE A 20 -17.38 -30.14 1.93
N PHE A 21 -18.03 -30.34 3.07
CA PHE A 21 -17.42 -30.84 4.30
C PHE A 21 -17.88 -32.27 4.65
N ALA A 22 -18.38 -33.03 3.68
CA ALA A 22 -18.68 -34.45 3.83
C ALA A 22 -17.38 -35.25 4.03
N SER A 23 -16.98 -35.47 5.29
CA SER A 23 -15.77 -36.22 5.66
C SER A 23 -16.06 -37.07 6.90
N PRO A 24 -15.52 -38.30 6.99
CA PRO A 24 -15.67 -39.14 8.20
C PRO A 24 -14.99 -38.54 9.43
N GLU A 25 -14.12 -37.56 9.29
CA GLU A 25 -13.38 -36.92 10.38
C GLU A 25 -14.07 -35.66 10.91
N LEU A 26 -15.10 -35.12 10.20
CA LEU A 26 -15.78 -33.88 10.53
C LEU A 26 -17.29 -34.08 10.66
N GLU A 27 -17.84 -33.79 11.83
CA GLU A 27 -19.28 -33.80 12.09
C GLU A 27 -19.85 -32.38 11.91
N LEU A 28 -20.68 -32.17 10.87
CA LEU A 28 -21.31 -30.90 10.58
C LEU A 28 -22.71 -30.83 11.20
N HIS A 29 -22.92 -29.83 12.06
CA HIS A 29 -24.22 -29.43 12.60
C HIS A 29 -24.65 -28.12 11.97
N THR A 30 -25.95 -27.93 11.74
CA THR A 30 -26.50 -26.71 11.15
C THR A 30 -27.58 -26.10 12.02
N ALA A 31 -27.62 -24.77 12.10
CA ALA A 31 -28.65 -23.98 12.73
C ALA A 31 -29.15 -22.90 11.75
N SER A 32 -30.44 -22.59 11.79
CA SER A 32 -31.10 -21.65 10.90
C SER A 32 -31.18 -20.22 11.51
N SER A 33 -30.75 -20.04 12.73
CA SER A 33 -30.71 -18.72 13.40
C SER A 33 -29.62 -18.66 14.47
N GLY A 34 -29.24 -17.42 14.88
CA GLY A 34 -28.30 -17.23 15.95
C GLY A 34 -28.76 -17.82 17.29
N GLU A 35 -30.08 -17.75 17.61
CA GLU A 35 -30.66 -18.32 18.80
C GLU A 35 -30.58 -19.84 18.84
N GLU A 36 -30.88 -20.51 17.73
CA GLU A 36 -30.75 -21.94 17.57
C GLU A 36 -29.29 -22.37 17.69
N GLY A 37 -28.38 -21.64 17.01
CA GLY A 37 -26.93 -21.85 17.08
C GLY A 37 -26.41 -21.81 18.51
N LEU A 38 -26.82 -20.83 19.31
CA LEU A 38 -26.45 -20.72 20.74
C LEU A 38 -26.98 -21.87 21.60
N LYS A 39 -28.19 -22.38 21.32
CA LYS A 39 -28.72 -23.57 21.99
C LYS A 39 -27.93 -24.83 21.65
N LEU A 40 -27.66 -25.03 20.36
CA LEU A 40 -26.87 -26.17 19.88
C LEU A 40 -25.42 -26.14 20.39
N LEU A 41 -24.83 -24.97 20.51
CA LEU A 41 -23.48 -24.78 21.07
C LEU A 41 -23.34 -25.48 22.45
N ALA A 42 -24.30 -25.27 23.35
CA ALA A 42 -24.27 -25.84 24.69
C ALA A 42 -24.37 -27.37 24.68
N GLN A 43 -25.06 -27.93 23.68
CA GLN A 43 -25.31 -29.38 23.55
C GLN A 43 -24.15 -30.12 22.90
N ILE A 44 -23.63 -29.57 21.76
CA ILE A 44 -22.67 -30.30 20.90
C ILE A 44 -21.22 -29.94 21.22
N LYS A 45 -20.96 -28.77 21.84
CA LYS A 45 -19.60 -28.23 22.11
C LYS A 45 -18.72 -28.30 20.86
N PRO A 46 -19.01 -27.49 19.83
CA PRO A 46 -18.30 -27.55 18.56
C PRO A 46 -16.84 -27.11 18.70
N ASP A 47 -16.01 -27.57 17.77
CA ASP A 47 -14.61 -27.17 17.67
C ASP A 47 -14.41 -25.92 16.82
N LEU A 48 -15.40 -25.60 15.97
CA LEU A 48 -15.44 -24.44 15.10
C LEU A 48 -16.88 -24.01 14.87
N VAL A 49 -17.15 -22.70 14.88
CA VAL A 49 -18.42 -22.12 14.45
C VAL A 49 -18.19 -21.31 13.17
N ILE A 50 -19.06 -21.46 12.19
CA ILE A 50 -19.16 -20.59 11.03
C ILE A 50 -20.56 -19.97 11.07
N SER A 51 -20.65 -18.64 11.05
CA SER A 51 -21.92 -17.93 11.17
C SER A 51 -22.08 -16.89 10.08
N ASP A 52 -23.24 -16.83 9.43
CA ASP A 52 -23.57 -15.66 8.62
C ASP A 52 -23.74 -14.43 9.51
N ILE A 53 -23.34 -13.26 8.99
CA ILE A 53 -23.54 -11.98 9.66
C ILE A 53 -24.99 -11.53 9.55
N ARG A 54 -25.64 -11.74 8.39
CA ARG A 54 -27.00 -11.27 8.14
C ARG A 54 -28.01 -12.38 8.24
N MET A 55 -28.59 -12.52 9.39
CA MET A 55 -29.70 -13.46 9.65
C MET A 55 -30.86 -12.72 10.30
N ALA A 56 -32.07 -13.24 10.12
CA ALA A 56 -33.25 -12.77 10.82
C ALA A 56 -33.10 -13.02 12.33
N GLY A 57 -33.51 -12.07 13.18
CA GLY A 57 -33.37 -12.15 14.63
C GLY A 57 -31.95 -11.78 15.09
N LEU A 58 -31.27 -12.69 15.78
CA LEU A 58 -29.92 -12.47 16.29
C LEU A 58 -28.89 -12.56 15.15
N ASN A 59 -28.29 -11.42 14.79
CA ASN A 59 -27.27 -11.37 13.73
C ASN A 59 -25.93 -12.04 14.15
N GLY A 60 -25.06 -12.32 13.17
CA GLY A 60 -23.81 -13.04 13.41
C GLY A 60 -22.82 -12.33 14.33
N LEU A 61 -22.77 -10.98 14.32
CA LEU A 61 -21.91 -10.22 15.23
C LEU A 61 -22.38 -10.30 16.67
N GLU A 62 -23.69 -10.22 16.89
CA GLU A 62 -24.25 -10.37 18.21
C GLU A 62 -24.16 -11.82 18.71
N THR A 63 -24.33 -12.79 17.80
CA THR A 63 -24.08 -14.21 18.08
C THR A 63 -22.63 -14.40 18.51
N LEU A 64 -21.66 -13.82 17.81
CA LEU A 64 -20.24 -13.85 18.18
C LEU A 64 -20.00 -13.26 19.58
N ARG A 65 -20.62 -12.11 19.91
CA ARG A 65 -20.49 -11.51 21.26
C ARG A 65 -20.92 -12.47 22.36
N ARG A 66 -22.08 -13.11 22.18
CA ARG A 66 -22.59 -14.09 23.17
C ARG A 66 -21.73 -15.34 23.23
N LEU A 67 -21.24 -15.82 22.08
CA LEU A 67 -20.28 -16.92 22.01
C LEU A 67 -19.01 -16.62 22.80
N ARG A 68 -18.47 -15.39 22.68
CA ARG A 68 -17.27 -14.96 23.41
C ARG A 68 -17.45 -14.85 24.91
N GLN A 69 -18.66 -14.57 25.38
CA GLN A 69 -18.99 -14.60 26.81
C GLN A 69 -19.04 -16.03 27.36
N THR A 70 -19.40 -17.01 26.51
CA THR A 70 -19.53 -18.41 26.90
C THR A 70 -18.22 -19.16 26.72
N ASP A 71 -17.55 -18.99 25.57
CA ASP A 71 -16.24 -19.61 25.26
C ASP A 71 -15.36 -18.66 24.42
N ALA A 72 -14.36 -18.09 25.08
CA ALA A 72 -13.40 -17.19 24.46
C ALA A 72 -12.41 -17.90 23.51
N ARG A 73 -12.28 -19.24 23.61
CA ARG A 73 -11.29 -20.02 22.86
C ARG A 73 -11.84 -20.63 21.58
N LEU A 74 -13.17 -20.72 21.47
CA LEU A 74 -13.81 -21.32 20.30
C LEU A 74 -13.56 -20.46 19.06
N PRO A 75 -12.88 -20.95 18.00
CA PRO A 75 -12.74 -20.21 16.76
C PRO A 75 -14.12 -20.00 16.10
N VAL A 76 -14.36 -18.75 15.67
CA VAL A 76 -15.58 -18.37 14.97
C VAL A 76 -15.21 -17.68 13.67
N ILE A 77 -15.66 -18.21 12.55
CA ILE A 77 -15.53 -17.61 11.22
C ILE A 77 -16.87 -16.95 10.88
N LEU A 78 -16.84 -15.68 10.48
CA LEU A 78 -18.03 -14.99 10.02
C LEU A 78 -18.12 -15.00 8.49
N MET A 79 -19.34 -15.18 7.95
CA MET A 79 -19.62 -15.09 6.52
C MET A 79 -20.47 -13.86 6.23
N THR A 80 -20.27 -13.21 5.08
CA THR A 80 -21.09 -12.06 4.66
C THR A 80 -21.12 -11.93 3.14
N ALA A 81 -22.29 -11.55 2.61
CA ALA A 81 -22.43 -11.15 1.20
C ALA A 81 -21.95 -9.70 0.96
N TYR A 82 -21.81 -8.89 2.02
CA TYR A 82 -21.45 -7.47 1.94
C TYR A 82 -20.27 -7.19 2.88
N GLY A 83 -19.05 -7.43 2.41
CA GLY A 83 -17.82 -7.13 3.16
C GLY A 83 -17.51 -5.64 3.15
N THR A 84 -18.10 -4.84 4.06
CA THR A 84 -17.61 -3.49 4.30
C THR A 84 -16.36 -3.56 5.18
N THR A 85 -15.43 -2.62 4.98
CA THR A 85 -14.22 -2.47 5.82
C THR A 85 -14.58 -2.44 7.32
N GLN A 86 -15.66 -1.73 7.64
CA GLN A 86 -16.12 -1.58 9.02
C GLN A 86 -16.54 -2.91 9.62
N MET A 87 -17.34 -3.71 8.91
CA MET A 87 -17.79 -5.02 9.39
C MET A 87 -16.63 -6.00 9.59
N ALA A 88 -15.63 -5.98 8.69
CA ALA A 88 -14.44 -6.80 8.83
C ALA A 88 -13.63 -6.44 10.08
N ILE A 89 -13.38 -5.15 10.31
CA ILE A 89 -12.68 -4.67 11.50
C ILE A 89 -13.49 -4.98 12.76
N GLU A 90 -14.80 -4.77 12.74
CA GLU A 90 -15.66 -5.07 13.89
C GLU A 90 -15.67 -6.56 14.22
N ALA A 91 -15.78 -7.44 13.22
CA ALA A 91 -15.67 -8.88 13.39
C ALA A 91 -14.37 -9.28 14.10
N MET A 92 -13.23 -8.77 13.64
CA MET A 92 -11.92 -9.06 14.24
C MET A 92 -11.77 -8.47 15.66
N LYS A 93 -12.29 -7.26 15.90
CA LYS A 93 -12.35 -6.66 17.26
C LYS A 93 -13.13 -7.51 18.25
N LEU A 94 -14.25 -8.08 17.82
CA LEU A 94 -15.08 -8.97 18.62
C LEU A 94 -14.43 -10.36 18.81
N GLY A 95 -13.24 -10.58 18.24
CA GLY A 95 -12.48 -11.80 18.39
C GLY A 95 -12.87 -12.91 17.41
N ALA A 96 -13.41 -12.59 16.22
CA ALA A 96 -13.55 -13.58 15.16
C ALA A 96 -12.18 -14.18 14.81
N TYR A 97 -12.16 -15.47 14.51
CA TYR A 97 -10.96 -16.13 14.01
C TYR A 97 -10.63 -15.64 12.60
N ASP A 98 -11.68 -15.51 11.78
CA ASP A 98 -11.59 -14.99 10.42
C ASP A 98 -12.96 -14.55 9.92
N TYR A 99 -13.00 -13.92 8.71
CA TYR A 99 -14.23 -13.67 7.99
C TYR A 99 -14.09 -14.02 6.52
N VAL A 100 -15.21 -14.38 5.86
CA VAL A 100 -15.25 -14.82 4.45
C VAL A 100 -16.37 -14.08 3.72
N LEU A 101 -16.08 -13.66 2.49
CA LEU A 101 -17.10 -13.06 1.60
C LEU A 101 -17.84 -14.15 0.80
N LYS A 102 -19.16 -14.04 0.71
CA LYS A 102 -19.99 -14.80 -0.25
C LYS A 102 -19.96 -14.08 -1.63
N PRO A 103 -19.83 -14.78 -2.76
CA PRO A 103 -19.59 -16.23 -2.90
C PRO A 103 -18.12 -16.58 -2.57
N PHE A 104 -17.93 -17.71 -1.90
CA PHE A 104 -16.62 -18.16 -1.45
C PHE A 104 -15.96 -19.17 -2.39
N ASP A 105 -14.65 -19.12 -2.46
CA ASP A 105 -13.80 -20.12 -3.12
C ASP A 105 -13.70 -21.36 -2.23
N VAL A 106 -14.20 -22.52 -2.75
CA VAL A 106 -14.30 -23.75 -1.96
C VAL A 106 -12.95 -24.25 -1.46
N PRO A 107 -11.88 -24.35 -2.26
CA PRO A 107 -10.54 -24.71 -1.80
C PRO A 107 -10.02 -23.82 -0.68
N LYS A 108 -10.18 -22.50 -0.81
CA LYS A 108 -9.75 -21.53 0.22
C LYS A 108 -10.56 -21.68 1.51
N LEU A 109 -11.87 -21.87 1.41
CA LEU A 109 -12.74 -22.11 2.57
C LEU A 109 -12.35 -23.40 3.30
N GLN A 110 -12.09 -24.49 2.57
CA GLN A 110 -11.63 -25.75 3.17
C GLN A 110 -10.30 -25.60 3.90
N GLN A 111 -9.34 -24.88 3.31
CA GLN A 111 -8.06 -24.60 3.96
C GLN A 111 -8.23 -23.75 5.22
N LEU A 112 -9.11 -22.72 5.19
CA LEU A 112 -9.41 -21.88 6.33
C LEU A 112 -10.03 -22.67 7.48
N VAL A 113 -11.00 -23.54 7.18
CA VAL A 113 -11.65 -24.43 8.15
C VAL A 113 -10.63 -25.38 8.78
N ALA A 114 -9.77 -26.01 7.97
CA ALA A 114 -8.71 -26.89 8.46
C ALA A 114 -7.75 -26.15 9.41
N ASN A 115 -7.35 -24.93 9.08
CA ASN A 115 -6.50 -24.10 9.91
C ASN A 115 -7.21 -23.71 11.23
N ALA A 116 -8.49 -23.36 11.18
CA ALA A 116 -9.27 -22.99 12.36
C ALA A 116 -9.46 -24.19 13.31
N LEU A 117 -9.72 -25.40 12.78
CA LEU A 117 -9.79 -26.61 13.58
C LEU A 117 -8.46 -26.98 14.21
N ARG A 118 -7.34 -26.79 13.50
CA ARG A 118 -6.00 -26.95 14.08
C ARG A 118 -5.80 -25.96 15.22
N ALA A 119 -6.10 -24.69 15.01
CA ALA A 119 -6.01 -23.64 16.01
C ALA A 119 -6.88 -23.95 17.26
N SER A 120 -8.10 -24.49 17.06
CA SER A 120 -8.97 -24.95 18.15
C SER A 120 -8.31 -26.05 19.01
N ARG A 121 -7.66 -27.02 18.35
CA ARG A 121 -6.94 -28.10 19.06
C ARG A 121 -5.75 -27.54 19.86
N ASP A 122 -4.98 -26.62 19.24
CA ASP A 122 -3.83 -25.98 19.89
C ASP A 122 -4.26 -25.09 21.07
N MET A 123 -5.37 -24.34 20.93
CA MET A 123 -5.93 -23.51 22.01
C MET A 123 -6.53 -24.30 23.18
N LYS A 124 -6.94 -25.54 22.96
CA LYS A 124 -7.36 -26.43 24.06
C LYS A 124 -6.19 -26.86 24.96
N GLN A 125 -4.96 -26.72 24.48
CA GLN A 125 -3.74 -27.07 25.21
C GLN A 125 -3.09 -25.91 25.96
N THR A 126 -3.57 -24.65 25.79
CA THR A 126 -2.94 -23.45 26.40
C THR A 126 -3.96 -22.54 27.10
N VAL A 127 -3.53 -21.91 28.20
CA VAL A 127 -4.35 -21.14 29.15
C VAL A 127 -4.29 -19.63 28.86
N THR A 128 -5.49 -19.01 28.77
CA THR A 128 -5.94 -17.64 29.19
C THR A 128 -5.39 -16.38 28.55
N LEU A 129 -6.31 -15.56 28.01
CA LEU A 129 -6.55 -14.13 28.32
C LEU A 129 -7.70 -13.55 27.47
N GLN A 130 -8.63 -12.81 28.11
CA GLN A 130 -9.83 -12.21 27.51
C GLN A 130 -9.65 -10.72 27.22
N PRO A 131 -10.39 -10.11 26.27
CA PRO A 131 -10.84 -8.73 26.36
C PRO A 131 -12.29 -8.44 25.93
N LEU A 132 -12.83 -7.32 26.47
CA LEU A 132 -14.15 -6.73 26.24
C LEU A 132 -14.02 -5.43 25.42
N LEU A 133 -14.99 -5.07 24.56
CA LEU A 133 -15.01 -3.79 23.82
C LEU A 133 -16.43 -3.26 23.53
N GLU A 134 -16.59 -1.93 23.50
CA GLU A 134 -17.80 -1.16 23.21
C GLU A 134 -17.76 -0.40 21.87
N GLN A 135 -18.94 0.06 21.41
CA GLN A 135 -19.33 0.50 20.05
C GLN A 135 -18.82 1.87 19.61
N GLY A 136 -18.71 2.08 18.30
CA GLY A 136 -18.64 3.36 17.59
C GLY A 136 -18.57 3.18 16.08
N ASP A 137 -19.45 3.86 15.34
CA ASP A 137 -19.42 3.97 13.87
C ASP A 137 -18.21 4.76 13.41
N TYR A 138 -17.40 4.17 12.52
CA TYR A 138 -16.21 4.82 11.98
C TYR A 138 -16.22 4.79 10.47
N ASP A 139 -16.38 5.96 9.83
CA ASP A 139 -16.02 6.16 8.44
C ASP A 139 -14.48 6.30 8.35
N LEU A 140 -13.80 5.16 8.25
CA LEU A 140 -12.34 5.08 8.26
C LEU A 140 -11.71 5.52 6.93
N GLY A 141 -12.52 5.67 5.88
CA GLY A 141 -12.02 5.99 4.55
C GLY A 141 -11.10 4.91 3.94
N VAL A 142 -10.93 3.77 4.61
CA VAL A 142 -10.15 2.64 4.09
C VAL A 142 -11.09 1.70 3.34
N VAL A 143 -10.94 1.69 2.01
CA VAL A 143 -11.82 0.95 1.09
C VAL A 143 -11.03 -0.17 0.42
N GLY A 144 -11.58 -1.39 0.40
CA GLY A 144 -11.00 -2.55 -0.29
C GLY A 144 -11.80 -3.82 0.00
N ARG A 145 -11.87 -4.72 -1.00
CA ARG A 145 -12.48 -6.06 -0.91
C ARG A 145 -11.51 -7.16 -1.32
N SER A 146 -10.40 -6.78 -1.93
CA SER A 146 -9.37 -7.72 -2.36
C SER A 146 -8.83 -8.53 -1.20
N GLU A 147 -8.40 -9.75 -1.46
CA GLU A 147 -7.83 -10.64 -0.44
C GLU A 147 -6.64 -10.02 0.31
N PRO A 148 -5.69 -9.32 -0.35
CA PRO A 148 -4.60 -8.64 0.35
C PRO A 148 -5.11 -7.58 1.35
N MET A 149 -6.15 -6.81 0.99
CA MET A 149 -6.72 -5.81 1.91
C MET A 149 -7.47 -6.44 3.07
N GLN A 150 -8.12 -7.58 2.86
CA GLN A 150 -8.75 -8.32 3.95
C GLN A 150 -7.73 -8.80 4.99
N GLN A 151 -6.54 -9.23 4.55
CA GLN A 151 -5.44 -9.57 5.47
C GLN A 151 -5.00 -8.35 6.30
N VAL A 152 -4.91 -7.17 5.66
CA VAL A 152 -4.63 -5.91 6.36
C VAL A 152 -5.69 -5.64 7.43
N PHE A 153 -6.99 -5.78 7.11
CA PHE A 153 -8.08 -5.52 8.06
C PHE A 153 -8.07 -6.50 9.24
N LYS A 154 -7.75 -7.77 9.01
CA LYS A 154 -7.56 -8.76 10.07
C LYS A 154 -6.44 -8.35 11.04
N LEU A 155 -5.29 -7.96 10.49
CA LEU A 155 -4.16 -7.48 11.31
C LEU A 155 -4.52 -6.21 12.08
N VAL A 156 -5.23 -5.27 11.46
CA VAL A 156 -5.73 -4.06 12.15
C VAL A 156 -6.63 -4.45 13.33
N GLY A 157 -7.60 -5.34 13.13
CA GLY A 157 -8.50 -5.81 14.18
C GLY A 157 -7.77 -6.51 15.34
N GLN A 158 -6.75 -7.31 15.00
CA GLN A 158 -5.95 -8.04 16.00
C GLN A 158 -5.04 -7.13 16.83
N VAL A 159 -4.40 -6.13 16.19
CA VAL A 159 -3.41 -5.29 16.88
C VAL A 159 -4.04 -4.08 17.57
N ALA A 160 -5.22 -3.62 17.13
CA ALA A 160 -5.85 -2.43 17.67
C ALA A 160 -6.01 -2.45 19.20
N PRO A 161 -6.49 -3.55 19.85
CA PRO A 161 -6.67 -3.59 21.31
C PRO A 161 -5.36 -3.60 22.12
N SER A 162 -4.22 -3.85 21.50
CA SER A 162 -2.91 -3.91 22.16
C SER A 162 -2.20 -2.57 22.14
N ASP A 163 -1.21 -2.38 23.03
CA ASP A 163 -0.28 -1.22 23.00
C ASP A 163 1.00 -1.54 22.21
N ALA A 164 1.04 -2.65 21.50
CA ALA A 164 2.20 -3.02 20.69
C ALA A 164 2.52 -1.97 19.63
N THR A 165 3.80 -1.75 19.38
CA THR A 165 4.29 -0.91 18.28
C THR A 165 3.93 -1.54 16.95
N VAL A 166 3.44 -0.73 16.00
CA VAL A 166 3.04 -1.18 14.67
C VAL A 166 3.89 -0.50 13.62
N LEU A 167 4.44 -1.28 12.70
CA LEU A 167 5.14 -0.79 11.53
C LEU A 167 4.31 -1.06 10.26
N ILE A 168 3.80 0.00 9.65
CA ILE A 168 3.04 -0.07 8.39
C ILE A 168 4.00 0.15 7.24
N THR A 169 4.13 -0.82 6.34
CA THR A 169 5.01 -0.73 5.17
C THR A 169 4.20 -0.75 3.88
N GLY A 170 4.67 -0.04 2.86
CA GLY A 170 4.02 -0.01 1.55
C GLY A 170 4.41 1.24 0.77
N GLU A 171 4.19 1.21 -0.54
CA GLU A 171 4.52 2.31 -1.44
C GLU A 171 3.84 3.62 -1.05
N SER A 172 4.38 4.74 -1.58
CA SER A 172 3.74 6.04 -1.39
C SER A 172 2.32 6.04 -1.99
N GLY A 173 1.38 6.65 -1.27
CA GLY A 173 -0.02 6.76 -1.74
C GLY A 173 -0.89 5.52 -1.56
N THR A 174 -0.43 4.45 -0.91
CA THR A 174 -1.23 3.23 -0.64
C THR A 174 -2.30 3.41 0.45
N GLY A 175 -2.18 4.44 1.30
CA GLY A 175 -3.12 4.74 2.40
C GLY A 175 -2.61 4.38 3.79
N LYS A 176 -1.30 4.36 4.03
CA LYS A 176 -0.67 4.04 5.33
C LYS A 176 -1.25 4.84 6.50
N GLU A 177 -1.47 6.14 6.32
CA GLU A 177 -2.07 7.01 7.35
C GLU A 177 -3.50 6.59 7.71
N LEU A 178 -4.32 6.20 6.70
CA LEU A 178 -5.68 5.75 6.95
C LEU A 178 -5.71 4.47 7.77
N VAL A 179 -4.78 3.55 7.50
CA VAL A 179 -4.62 2.32 8.30
C VAL A 179 -4.17 2.65 9.73
N ALA A 180 -3.25 3.59 9.91
CA ALA A 180 -2.85 4.04 11.25
C ALA A 180 -4.03 4.64 12.02
N ARG A 181 -4.87 5.46 11.37
CA ARG A 181 -6.11 6.00 11.95
C ARG A 181 -7.10 4.89 12.30
N ALA A 182 -7.25 3.88 11.44
CA ALA A 182 -8.09 2.71 11.71
C ALA A 182 -7.63 1.95 12.96
N ILE A 183 -6.32 1.74 13.14
CA ILE A 183 -5.76 1.12 14.34
C ILE A 183 -6.07 1.96 15.58
N TYR A 184 -5.85 3.28 15.51
CA TYR A 184 -6.11 4.20 16.63
C TYR A 184 -7.58 4.20 17.02
N GLN A 185 -8.50 4.39 16.07
CA GLN A 185 -9.95 4.47 16.33
C GLN A 185 -10.51 3.18 16.93
N ASN A 186 -9.89 2.03 16.62
CA ASN A 186 -10.26 0.73 17.16
C ASN A 186 -9.44 0.31 18.40
N SER A 187 -8.60 1.20 18.94
CA SER A 187 -7.75 0.94 20.10
C SER A 187 -8.42 1.31 21.42
N ARG A 188 -7.78 0.90 22.52
CA ARG A 188 -8.16 1.34 23.88
C ARG A 188 -7.93 2.84 24.11
N ARG A 189 -7.08 3.47 23.28
CA ARG A 189 -6.72 4.89 23.34
C ARG A 189 -7.51 5.75 22.33
N SER A 190 -8.62 5.25 21.79
CA SER A 190 -9.41 5.94 20.76
C SER A 190 -10.00 7.29 21.19
N GLN A 191 -10.13 7.53 22.49
CA GLN A 191 -10.58 8.81 23.06
C GLN A 191 -9.43 9.70 23.54
N GLN A 192 -8.20 9.24 23.39
CA GLN A 192 -6.98 9.96 23.77
C GLN A 192 -6.39 10.71 22.56
N PRO A 193 -5.42 11.60 22.74
CA PRO A 193 -4.82 12.33 21.63
C PRO A 193 -4.24 11.41 20.54
N PHE A 194 -4.48 11.75 19.26
CA PHE A 194 -3.79 11.17 18.11
C PHE A 194 -2.92 12.25 17.46
N VAL A 195 -1.62 12.10 17.60
CA VAL A 195 -0.63 13.07 17.06
C VAL A 195 0.06 12.42 15.86
N ALA A 196 -0.20 12.96 14.67
CA ALA A 196 0.44 12.53 13.44
C ALA A 196 1.57 13.48 13.04
N LEU A 197 2.69 12.92 12.59
CA LEU A 197 3.83 13.69 12.11
C LEU A 197 4.45 12.96 10.92
N ASN A 198 4.67 13.71 9.84
CA ASN A 198 5.40 13.21 8.67
C ASN A 198 6.86 13.65 8.76
N CYS A 199 7.77 12.69 8.94
CA CYS A 199 9.19 12.95 9.14
C CYS A 199 9.88 13.52 7.89
N ALA A 200 9.40 13.14 6.69
CA ALA A 200 9.95 13.65 5.43
C ALA A 200 9.51 15.08 5.09
N ALA A 201 8.38 15.55 5.66
CA ALA A 201 7.86 16.88 5.38
C ALA A 201 8.52 18.00 6.18
N ILE A 202 9.30 17.66 7.21
CA ILE A 202 9.93 18.62 8.13
C ILE A 202 11.42 18.65 7.83
N PRO A 203 12.04 19.86 7.70
CA PRO A 203 13.48 19.97 7.58
C PRO A 203 14.21 19.28 8.74
N GLU A 204 15.31 18.62 8.44
CA GLU A 204 16.07 17.77 9.37
C GLU A 204 16.43 18.50 10.68
N ASN A 205 16.86 19.75 10.57
CA ASN A 205 17.22 20.62 11.71
C ASN A 205 16.03 21.02 12.60
N LEU A 206 14.79 20.90 12.13
CA LEU A 206 13.59 21.23 12.89
C LEU A 206 12.86 19.99 13.40
N LEU A 207 13.09 18.83 12.79
CA LEU A 207 12.38 17.59 13.12
C LEU A 207 12.56 17.21 14.60
N GLU A 208 13.76 17.33 15.12
CA GLU A 208 14.05 17.03 16.52
C GLU A 208 13.29 17.95 17.47
N SER A 209 13.25 19.25 17.16
CA SER A 209 12.51 20.26 17.92
C SER A 209 10.99 20.05 17.85
N GLU A 210 10.44 19.63 16.70
CA GLU A 210 9.02 19.32 16.58
C GLU A 210 8.63 18.07 17.38
N LEU A 211 9.47 17.03 17.38
CA LEU A 211 9.20 15.79 18.11
C LEU A 211 9.31 15.95 19.62
N PHE A 212 10.43 16.52 20.09
CA PHE A 212 10.79 16.53 21.51
C PHE A 212 10.59 17.90 22.19
N GLY A 213 10.31 18.94 21.41
CA GLY A 213 10.27 20.29 21.92
C GLY A 213 11.67 20.89 22.14
N HIS A 214 11.72 22.15 22.53
CA HIS A 214 12.97 22.86 22.83
C HIS A 214 12.83 23.81 23.99
N GLU A 215 13.93 24.05 24.69
CA GLU A 215 14.05 25.07 25.70
C GLU A 215 14.40 26.42 25.05
N ARG A 216 14.11 27.51 25.77
CA ARG A 216 14.48 28.84 25.33
C ARG A 216 16.00 28.95 25.13
N GLY A 217 16.43 29.44 23.96
CA GLY A 217 17.83 29.58 23.61
C GLY A 217 18.52 28.33 23.07
N ALA A 218 17.79 27.23 22.81
CA ALA A 218 18.34 25.97 22.30
C ALA A 218 19.03 26.12 20.92
N PHE A 219 18.58 27.04 20.10
CA PHE A 219 19.15 27.38 18.78
C PHE A 219 18.81 28.83 18.41
N THR A 220 19.43 29.34 17.34
CA THR A 220 19.14 30.69 16.80
C THR A 220 17.68 30.75 16.34
N GLY A 221 16.85 31.53 17.05
CA GLY A 221 15.40 31.64 16.83
C GLY A 221 14.53 30.99 17.91
N ALA A 222 15.09 30.26 18.87
CA ALA A 222 14.37 29.69 20.01
C ALA A 222 14.09 30.76 21.10
N SER A 223 13.17 31.67 20.79
CA SER A 223 12.84 32.82 21.71
C SER A 223 12.01 32.40 22.93
N ALA A 224 11.29 31.27 22.85
CA ALA A 224 10.47 30.73 23.92
C ALA A 224 10.62 29.18 23.96
N GLN A 225 10.25 28.60 25.11
CA GLN A 225 10.11 27.15 25.25
C GLN A 225 8.94 26.65 24.38
N ARG A 226 9.08 25.48 23.74
CA ARG A 226 8.02 24.83 22.96
C ARG A 226 7.86 23.34 23.32
N ILE A 227 6.62 22.95 23.56
CA ILE A 227 6.25 21.55 23.85
C ILE A 227 6.29 20.73 22.56
N GLY A 228 6.94 19.55 22.61
CA GLY A 228 7.07 18.64 21.49
C GLY A 228 5.86 17.72 21.28
N ARG A 229 5.85 17.02 20.14
CA ARG A 229 4.74 16.11 19.75
C ARG A 229 4.59 14.93 20.70
N PHE A 230 5.66 14.43 21.29
CA PHE A 230 5.59 13.34 22.28
C PHE A 230 4.90 13.77 23.56
N GLU A 231 5.15 14.97 24.05
CA GLU A 231 4.43 15.51 25.20
C GLU A 231 2.95 15.77 24.90
N GLN A 232 2.65 16.31 23.69
CA GLN A 232 1.27 16.54 23.23
C GLN A 232 0.48 15.23 23.10
N GLY A 233 1.15 14.14 22.76
CA GLY A 233 0.58 12.80 22.59
C GLY A 233 0.56 11.95 23.85
N ASN A 234 0.96 12.51 25.02
CA ASN A 234 1.02 11.75 26.26
C ASN A 234 -0.34 11.13 26.64
N GLY A 235 -0.35 9.86 27.00
CA GLY A 235 -1.56 9.05 27.23
C GLY A 235 -2.21 8.55 25.94
N GLY A 236 -1.81 9.04 24.77
CA GLY A 236 -2.45 8.78 23.47
C GLY A 236 -1.61 7.94 22.51
N THR A 237 -1.72 8.28 21.23
CA THR A 237 -1.03 7.59 20.12
C THR A 237 -0.26 8.59 19.27
N VAL A 238 1.01 8.29 19.00
CA VAL A 238 1.87 9.06 18.09
C VAL A 238 2.05 8.25 16.80
N PHE A 239 1.67 8.86 15.69
CA PHE A 239 1.88 8.29 14.35
C PHE A 239 3.05 8.98 13.67
N LEU A 240 4.09 8.22 13.34
CA LEU A 240 5.29 8.67 12.65
C LEU A 240 5.26 8.18 11.20
N ASP A 241 4.89 9.07 10.28
CA ASP A 241 4.91 8.76 8.85
C ASP A 241 6.31 8.98 8.27
N GLU A 242 6.68 8.14 7.30
CA GLU A 242 7.97 8.10 6.63
C GLU A 242 9.15 8.06 7.62
N ILE A 243 9.07 7.14 8.61
CA ILE A 243 10.10 6.95 9.64
C ILE A 243 11.50 6.67 9.06
N GLY A 244 11.55 6.07 7.86
CA GLY A 244 12.80 5.77 7.14
C GLY A 244 13.57 6.99 6.64
N ASP A 245 12.98 8.20 6.72
CA ASP A 245 13.63 9.47 6.37
C ASP A 245 14.22 10.19 7.59
N MET A 246 14.10 9.61 8.77
CA MET A 246 14.55 10.23 10.02
C MET A 246 16.08 10.22 10.15
N PRO A 247 16.71 11.35 10.54
CA PRO A 247 18.14 11.42 10.81
C PRO A 247 18.60 10.50 11.95
N LEU A 248 19.81 9.96 11.87
CA LEU A 248 20.36 9.03 12.87
C LEU A 248 20.37 9.57 14.31
N ALA A 249 20.61 10.88 14.46
CA ALA A 249 20.57 11.54 15.77
C ALA A 249 19.17 11.46 16.40
N THR A 250 18.14 11.75 15.61
CA THR A 250 16.73 11.69 16.02
C THR A 250 16.29 10.25 16.28
N GLN A 251 16.77 9.28 15.48
CA GLN A 251 16.51 7.84 15.71
C GLN A 251 16.97 7.38 17.10
N THR A 252 18.10 7.89 17.58
CA THR A 252 18.62 7.57 18.93
C THR A 252 17.68 8.06 20.04
N LYS A 253 17.07 9.23 19.89
CA LYS A 253 16.11 9.76 20.87
C LYS A 253 14.78 9.01 20.83
N ILE A 254 14.29 8.67 19.64
CA ILE A 254 13.08 7.83 19.46
C ILE A 254 13.27 6.47 20.15
N LEU A 255 14.44 5.87 20.01
CA LEU A 255 14.74 4.58 20.67
C LEU A 255 14.59 4.69 22.19
N ARG A 256 15.06 5.78 22.82
CA ARG A 256 14.89 6.02 24.26
C ARG A 256 13.41 6.15 24.66
N VAL A 257 12.60 6.84 23.84
CA VAL A 257 11.14 6.90 24.07
C VAL A 257 10.49 5.53 23.98
N LEU A 258 10.88 4.71 22.99
CA LEU A 258 10.35 3.33 22.82
C LEU A 258 10.78 2.38 23.93
N GLN A 259 11.95 2.60 24.54
CA GLN A 259 12.49 1.71 25.58
C GLN A 259 12.01 2.10 26.98
N ASN A 260 12.09 3.39 27.32
CA ASN A 260 11.95 3.89 28.67
C ASN A 260 10.77 4.88 28.84
N GLY A 261 10.12 5.31 27.74
CA GLY A 261 9.12 6.37 27.79
C GLY A 261 9.70 7.75 28.15
N THR A 262 11.01 7.98 27.96
CA THR A 262 11.67 9.19 28.40
C THR A 262 12.50 9.84 27.31
N PHE A 263 12.61 11.17 27.36
CA PHE A 263 13.48 11.97 26.49
C PHE A 263 13.83 13.32 27.17
N GLU A 264 14.71 14.09 26.53
CA GLU A 264 15.08 15.45 26.92
C GLU A 264 14.75 16.42 25.78
N ARG A 265 14.22 17.59 26.08
CA ARG A 265 14.00 18.65 25.09
C ARG A 265 15.32 19.12 24.51
N VAL A 266 15.27 19.65 23.29
CA VAL A 266 16.47 20.23 22.64
C VAL A 266 17.00 21.42 23.47
N GLY A 267 18.27 21.36 23.82
CA GLY A 267 18.92 22.40 24.67
C GLY A 267 18.57 22.32 26.15
N GLY A 268 17.83 21.31 26.59
CA GLY A 268 17.51 21.08 28.02
C GLY A 268 18.13 19.80 28.56
N ASN A 269 18.22 19.70 29.88
CA ASN A 269 18.72 18.53 30.61
C ASN A 269 17.61 17.86 31.46
N GLN A 270 16.39 18.42 31.42
CA GLN A 270 15.27 17.86 32.18
C GLN A 270 14.68 16.64 31.44
N THR A 271 14.65 15.51 32.12
CA THR A 271 13.99 14.30 31.60
C THR A 271 12.48 14.47 31.65
N VAL A 272 11.84 14.26 30.49
CA VAL A 272 10.39 14.24 30.34
C VAL A 272 9.96 12.79 30.19
N THR A 273 8.95 12.36 30.95
CA THR A 273 8.36 11.02 30.89
C THR A 273 7.01 11.07 30.20
N VAL A 274 6.79 10.14 29.26
CA VAL A 274 5.54 10.04 28.49
C VAL A 274 5.13 8.58 28.35
N ASP A 275 3.82 8.35 28.32
CA ASP A 275 3.20 7.08 27.96
C ASP A 275 2.51 7.24 26.61
N VAL A 276 3.13 6.77 25.54
CA VAL A 276 2.61 6.88 24.17
C VAL A 276 2.63 5.55 23.45
N ARG A 277 1.54 5.23 22.76
CA ARG A 277 1.54 4.17 21.78
C ARG A 277 2.14 4.68 20.47
N ILE A 278 3.09 3.95 19.87
CA ILE A 278 3.72 4.35 18.61
C ILE A 278 3.20 3.48 17.46
N ILE A 279 2.77 4.15 16.38
CA ILE A 279 2.51 3.57 15.07
C ILE A 279 3.46 4.25 14.10
N ALA A 280 4.29 3.49 13.40
CA ALA A 280 5.23 4.01 12.41
C ALA A 280 4.84 3.57 11.00
N ALA A 281 5.11 4.40 9.99
CA ALA A 281 4.90 4.05 8.60
C ALA A 281 6.11 4.41 7.74
N THR A 282 6.35 3.65 6.67
CA THR A 282 7.42 3.93 5.71
C THR A 282 7.16 3.32 4.35
N ASN A 283 7.66 3.95 3.30
CA ASN A 283 7.74 3.41 1.95
C ASN A 283 9.13 2.79 1.66
N LYS A 284 10.10 2.93 2.56
CA LYS A 284 11.46 2.42 2.40
C LYS A 284 11.60 0.98 2.91
N LEU A 285 12.52 0.24 2.32
CA LEU A 285 12.95 -1.07 2.82
C LEU A 285 13.94 -0.84 3.97
N LEU A 286 13.45 -0.85 5.22
CA LEU A 286 14.27 -0.53 6.39
C LEU A 286 15.43 -1.52 6.57
N GLU A 287 15.27 -2.78 6.17
CA GLU A 287 16.33 -3.79 6.18
C GLU A 287 17.54 -3.36 5.32
N GLN A 288 17.27 -2.76 4.16
CA GLN A 288 18.32 -2.20 3.30
C GLN A 288 18.93 -0.94 3.91
N ALA A 289 18.10 -0.06 4.50
CA ALA A 289 18.58 1.14 5.18
C ALA A 289 19.48 0.80 6.38
N VAL A 290 19.19 -0.28 7.11
CA VAL A 290 20.04 -0.82 8.19
C VAL A 290 21.38 -1.30 7.61
N ALA A 291 21.36 -2.10 6.54
CA ALA A 291 22.59 -2.58 5.90
C ALA A 291 23.46 -1.44 5.38
N GLN A 292 22.85 -0.33 4.93
CA GLN A 292 23.52 0.88 4.47
C GLN A 292 23.91 1.85 5.61
N LYS A 293 23.64 1.48 6.88
CA LYS A 293 23.89 2.33 8.08
C LYS A 293 23.11 3.68 8.05
N GLN A 294 22.02 3.75 7.31
CA GLN A 294 21.12 4.92 7.27
C GLN A 294 20.00 4.81 8.30
N PHE A 295 19.74 3.60 8.80
CA PHE A 295 18.79 3.33 9.87
C PHE A 295 19.44 2.45 10.92
N ARG A 296 19.14 2.68 12.19
CA ARG A 296 19.71 1.90 13.31
C ARG A 296 19.00 0.56 13.43
N GLU A 297 19.76 -0.48 13.59
CA GLU A 297 19.29 -1.85 13.75
C GLU A 297 18.45 -2.04 15.04
N ASP A 298 18.89 -1.43 16.14
CA ASP A 298 18.20 -1.51 17.44
C ASP A 298 16.80 -0.83 17.38
N LEU A 299 16.69 0.29 16.69
CA LEU A 299 15.41 0.97 16.46
C LEU A 299 14.51 0.13 15.53
N PHE A 300 15.06 -0.46 14.48
CA PHE A 300 14.31 -1.31 13.57
C PHE A 300 13.62 -2.46 14.32
N TYR A 301 14.35 -3.22 15.15
CA TYR A 301 13.75 -4.32 15.91
C TYR A 301 12.69 -3.82 16.92
N ARG A 302 12.86 -2.65 17.49
CA ARG A 302 11.90 -2.10 18.46
C ARG A 302 10.62 -1.57 17.78
N LEU A 303 10.71 -1.12 16.53
CA LEU A 303 9.56 -0.70 15.73
C LEU A 303 8.83 -1.88 15.08
N ASN A 304 9.57 -2.91 14.65
CA ASN A 304 9.05 -4.03 13.88
C ASN A 304 8.48 -5.15 14.77
N VAL A 305 7.63 -4.78 15.74
CA VAL A 305 6.94 -5.75 16.61
C VAL A 305 5.76 -6.38 15.87
N VAL A 306 4.91 -5.57 15.25
CA VAL A 306 3.84 -6.02 14.36
C VAL A 306 3.96 -5.27 13.04
N ARG A 307 4.17 -6.02 11.95
CA ARG A 307 4.29 -5.45 10.60
C ARG A 307 2.99 -5.61 9.83
N ILE A 308 2.51 -4.51 9.24
CA ILE A 308 1.33 -4.49 8.36
C ILE A 308 1.78 -4.03 6.97
N PRO A 309 1.97 -4.95 6.01
CA PRO A 309 2.30 -4.60 4.63
C PRO A 309 1.03 -4.17 3.89
N LEU A 310 1.02 -2.94 3.35
CA LEU A 310 -0.05 -2.47 2.47
C LEU A 310 0.29 -2.80 1.02
N PRO A 311 -0.61 -3.50 0.31
CA PRO A 311 -0.40 -3.85 -1.09
C PRO A 311 -0.45 -2.60 -1.98
N ALA A 312 0.35 -2.57 -3.04
CA ALA A 312 0.23 -1.57 -4.08
C ALA A 312 -1.11 -1.72 -4.83
N LEU A 313 -1.62 -0.64 -5.43
CA LEU A 313 -2.92 -0.67 -6.09
C LEU A 313 -2.97 -1.63 -7.29
N ARG A 314 -1.84 -1.80 -8.00
CA ARG A 314 -1.69 -2.79 -9.08
C ARG A 314 -1.83 -4.24 -8.63
N ASP A 315 -1.56 -4.53 -7.35
CA ASP A 315 -1.67 -5.88 -6.77
C ASP A 315 -3.10 -6.16 -6.25
N ARG A 316 -4.01 -5.17 -6.38
CA ARG A 316 -5.44 -5.24 -5.98
C ARG A 316 -6.36 -4.56 -7.00
N PRO A 317 -6.33 -4.97 -8.27
CA PRO A 317 -7.09 -4.34 -9.34
C PRO A 317 -8.61 -4.36 -9.09
N GLU A 318 -9.11 -5.37 -8.38
CA GLU A 318 -10.52 -5.51 -7.98
C GLU A 318 -11.02 -4.33 -7.11
N ASP A 319 -10.13 -3.65 -6.40
CA ASP A 319 -10.47 -2.53 -5.55
C ASP A 319 -10.59 -1.20 -6.33
N ILE A 320 -10.05 -1.12 -7.56
CA ILE A 320 -10.02 0.13 -8.34
C ILE A 320 -11.43 0.65 -8.57
N ARG A 321 -12.34 -0.20 -9.03
CA ARG A 321 -13.74 0.18 -9.28
C ARG A 321 -14.44 0.66 -8.02
N LEU A 322 -14.19 -0.01 -6.91
CA LEU A 322 -14.77 0.35 -5.61
C LEU A 322 -14.24 1.69 -5.11
N LEU A 323 -12.93 1.93 -5.27
CA LEU A 323 -12.29 3.20 -4.93
C LEU A 323 -12.79 4.35 -5.81
N VAL A 324 -12.98 4.11 -7.10
CA VAL A 324 -13.55 5.11 -8.03
C VAL A 324 -14.96 5.49 -7.60
N ASP A 325 -15.85 4.52 -7.31
CA ASP A 325 -17.20 4.80 -6.83
C ASP A 325 -17.18 5.58 -5.50
N TYR A 326 -16.32 5.17 -4.57
CA TYR A 326 -16.12 5.87 -3.30
C TYR A 326 -15.72 7.34 -3.51
N PHE A 327 -14.73 7.61 -4.38
CA PHE A 327 -14.27 8.98 -4.63
C PHE A 327 -15.33 9.83 -5.34
N LEU A 328 -16.07 9.26 -6.29
CA LEU A 328 -17.16 9.96 -6.96
C LEU A 328 -18.27 10.38 -5.99
N ARG A 329 -18.63 9.52 -5.05
CA ARG A 329 -19.61 9.83 -3.99
C ARG A 329 -19.08 10.87 -3.00
N LYS A 330 -17.83 10.73 -2.57
CA LYS A 330 -17.15 11.69 -1.70
C LYS A 330 -17.11 13.10 -2.33
N LEU A 331 -16.85 13.18 -3.65
CA LEU A 331 -16.81 14.43 -4.39
C LEU A 331 -18.19 15.05 -4.64
N ALA A 332 -19.24 14.23 -4.70
CA ALA A 332 -20.61 14.71 -4.86
C ALA A 332 -21.14 15.43 -3.60
N GLY A 333 -20.56 15.13 -2.43
CA GLY A 333 -20.98 15.68 -1.15
C GLY A 333 -22.35 15.18 -0.65
N PRO A 334 -22.79 15.61 0.54
CA PRO A 334 -24.06 15.19 1.14
C PRO A 334 -25.25 15.58 0.26
N GLY A 335 -26.06 14.59 -0.16
CA GLY A 335 -27.25 14.81 -1.00
C GLY A 335 -26.97 15.08 -2.50
N GLY A 336 -25.71 15.18 -2.90
CA GLY A 336 -25.30 15.31 -4.30
C GLY A 336 -25.41 13.99 -5.07
N LYS A 337 -25.76 14.04 -6.36
CA LYS A 337 -25.70 12.86 -7.23
C LYS A 337 -24.27 12.68 -7.74
N PRO A 338 -23.61 11.52 -7.47
CA PRO A 338 -22.29 11.25 -8.03
C PRO A 338 -22.37 11.20 -9.56
N ARG A 339 -21.32 11.68 -10.24
CA ARG A 339 -21.21 11.57 -11.69
C ARG A 339 -21.07 10.09 -12.07
N SER A 340 -21.67 9.71 -13.18
CA SER A 340 -21.45 8.41 -13.79
C SER A 340 -20.10 8.36 -14.50
N LEU A 341 -19.60 7.16 -14.76
CA LEU A 341 -18.36 6.94 -15.52
C LEU A 341 -18.68 6.15 -16.78
N ALA A 342 -18.15 6.58 -17.92
CA ALA A 342 -18.27 5.81 -19.17
C ALA A 342 -17.51 4.49 -19.04
N THR A 343 -18.02 3.41 -19.65
CA THR A 343 -17.41 2.08 -19.58
C THR A 343 -15.95 2.08 -20.08
N SER A 344 -15.68 2.83 -21.15
CA SER A 344 -14.31 2.98 -21.69
C SER A 344 -13.37 3.68 -20.72
N ALA A 345 -13.85 4.69 -19.99
CA ALA A 345 -13.06 5.38 -18.97
C ALA A 345 -12.77 4.47 -17.78
N LEU A 346 -13.76 3.68 -17.32
CA LEU A 346 -13.57 2.71 -16.24
C LEU A 346 -12.54 1.63 -16.63
N ALA A 347 -12.66 1.03 -17.81
CA ALA A 347 -11.72 0.03 -18.30
C ALA A 347 -10.27 0.56 -18.35
N THR A 348 -10.10 1.82 -18.73
CA THR A 348 -8.78 2.47 -18.73
C THR A 348 -8.23 2.63 -17.31
N LEU A 349 -9.08 3.02 -16.35
CA LEU A 349 -8.67 3.14 -14.94
C LEU A 349 -8.30 1.77 -14.34
N GLU A 350 -9.01 0.70 -14.67
CA GLU A 350 -8.75 -0.67 -14.20
C GLU A 350 -7.46 -1.26 -14.78
N THR A 351 -7.06 -0.85 -16.00
CA THR A 351 -5.88 -1.37 -16.71
C THR A 351 -4.59 -0.64 -16.33
N TYR A 352 -4.67 0.57 -15.82
CA TYR A 352 -3.48 1.38 -15.51
C TYR A 352 -2.75 0.89 -14.25
N HIS A 353 -1.43 1.03 -14.22
CA HIS A 353 -0.56 0.46 -13.16
C HIS A 353 -0.51 1.27 -11.86
N TRP A 354 -1.00 2.50 -11.86
CA TRP A 354 -1.07 3.40 -10.71
C TRP A 354 0.23 3.51 -9.90
N PRO A 355 1.32 4.06 -10.47
CA PRO A 355 2.60 4.22 -9.75
C PRO A 355 2.46 5.08 -8.49
N GLY A 356 1.53 6.05 -8.46
CA GLY A 356 1.18 6.85 -7.28
C GLY A 356 0.04 6.26 -6.45
N ASN A 357 -0.36 5.01 -6.72
CA ASN A 357 -1.34 4.24 -5.97
C ASN A 357 -2.70 4.96 -5.81
N VAL A 358 -3.32 4.84 -4.64
CA VAL A 358 -4.65 5.41 -4.34
C VAL A 358 -4.64 6.94 -4.39
N ARG A 359 -3.53 7.59 -4.03
CA ARG A 359 -3.40 9.05 -4.11
C ARG A 359 -3.46 9.56 -5.55
N GLU A 360 -2.83 8.86 -6.47
CA GLU A 360 -2.89 9.19 -7.90
C GLU A 360 -4.28 8.94 -8.45
N LEU A 361 -4.92 7.82 -8.11
CA LEU A 361 -6.30 7.51 -8.50
C LEU A 361 -7.28 8.58 -8.00
N GLU A 362 -7.20 8.97 -6.71
CA GLU A 362 -8.05 10.04 -6.13
C GLU A 362 -7.88 11.35 -6.90
N ASN A 363 -6.64 11.74 -7.17
CA ASN A 363 -6.35 12.96 -7.93
C ASN A 363 -6.86 12.87 -9.37
N CYS A 364 -6.72 11.73 -10.02
CA CYS A 364 -7.23 11.48 -11.36
C CYS A 364 -8.76 11.64 -11.41
N VAL A 365 -9.49 10.97 -10.52
CA VAL A 365 -10.95 11.04 -10.43
C VAL A 365 -11.42 12.46 -10.10
N ARG A 366 -10.73 13.12 -9.16
CA ARG A 366 -11.02 14.52 -8.81
C ARG A 366 -10.88 15.46 -10.00
N ARG A 367 -9.77 15.36 -10.74
CA ARG A 367 -9.52 16.15 -11.95
C ARG A 367 -10.57 15.87 -13.01
N ALA A 368 -10.86 14.60 -13.30
CA ALA A 368 -11.86 14.19 -14.26
C ALA A 368 -13.25 14.73 -13.91
N THR A 369 -13.63 14.70 -12.61
CA THR A 369 -14.90 15.26 -12.13
C THR A 369 -15.00 16.78 -12.37
N VAL A 370 -13.90 17.53 -12.27
CA VAL A 370 -13.88 18.98 -12.52
C VAL A 370 -13.94 19.29 -14.01
N VAL A 371 -13.23 18.51 -14.84
CA VAL A 371 -13.11 18.74 -16.29
C VAL A 371 -14.36 18.29 -17.04
N ALA A 372 -15.05 17.25 -16.57
CA ALA A 372 -16.22 16.69 -17.23
C ALA A 372 -17.35 17.73 -17.39
N LYS A 373 -17.79 17.94 -18.62
CA LYS A 373 -18.83 18.91 -18.99
C LYS A 373 -20.26 18.39 -18.81
N GLY A 374 -20.42 17.07 -18.67
CA GLY A 374 -21.72 16.39 -18.59
C GLY A 374 -21.91 15.63 -17.26
N PRO A 375 -23.03 14.89 -17.14
CA PRO A 375 -23.32 14.07 -15.96
C PRO A 375 -22.43 12.82 -15.87
N ALA A 376 -21.72 12.46 -16.96
CA ALA A 376 -20.81 11.34 -17.04
C ALA A 376 -19.37 11.80 -17.31
N ILE A 377 -18.40 11.12 -16.72
CA ILE A 377 -16.98 11.27 -17.01
C ILE A 377 -16.64 10.37 -18.21
N LEU A 378 -16.10 10.97 -19.25
CA LEU A 378 -15.71 10.30 -20.49
C LEU A 378 -14.20 9.98 -20.49
N LEU A 379 -13.77 9.14 -21.43
CA LEU A 379 -12.35 8.84 -21.63
C LEU A 379 -11.51 10.10 -21.92
N SER A 380 -12.08 11.07 -22.66
CA SER A 380 -11.45 12.36 -22.95
C SER A 380 -11.23 13.25 -21.73
N ASP A 381 -11.94 13.02 -20.64
CA ASP A 381 -11.82 13.80 -19.39
C ASP A 381 -10.68 13.26 -18.49
N LEU A 382 -10.17 12.08 -18.81
CA LEU A 382 -9.01 11.49 -18.12
C LEU A 382 -7.70 12.15 -18.59
N PRO A 383 -6.65 12.14 -17.77
CA PRO A 383 -5.33 12.63 -18.13
C PRO A 383 -4.78 11.93 -19.39
N ALA A 384 -4.20 12.70 -20.31
CA ALA A 384 -3.66 12.17 -21.57
C ALA A 384 -2.55 11.12 -21.35
N ASP A 385 -1.72 11.31 -20.32
CA ASP A 385 -0.63 10.38 -19.96
C ASP A 385 -1.18 8.98 -19.64
N LEU A 386 -2.33 8.92 -18.96
CA LEU A 386 -3.00 7.67 -18.58
C LEU A 386 -3.57 6.96 -19.80
N THR A 387 -4.24 7.70 -20.70
CA THR A 387 -4.83 7.14 -21.93
C THR A 387 -3.77 6.66 -22.91
N GLN A 388 -2.64 7.36 -23.02
CA GLN A 388 -1.51 6.97 -23.86
C GLN A 388 -0.76 5.74 -23.31
N ALA A 389 -0.54 5.66 -21.99
CA ALA A 389 0.11 4.52 -21.37
C ALA A 389 -0.68 3.22 -21.55
N VAL A 390 -2.01 3.28 -21.43
CA VAL A 390 -2.89 2.13 -21.65
C VAL A 390 -2.94 1.75 -23.13
N ALA A 391 -3.01 2.72 -24.06
CA ALA A 391 -2.97 2.45 -25.50
C ALA A 391 -1.65 1.78 -25.93
N ALA A 392 -0.51 2.22 -25.37
CA ALA A 392 0.79 1.61 -25.62
C ALA A 392 0.89 0.18 -25.09
N ALA A 393 0.31 -0.11 -23.90
CA ALA A 393 0.28 -1.45 -23.33
C ALA A 393 -0.59 -2.44 -24.12
N THR A 394 -1.69 -1.94 -24.72
CA THR A 394 -2.61 -2.76 -25.53
C THR A 394 -2.09 -3.02 -26.95
N SER A 395 -1.15 -2.20 -27.45
CA SER A 395 -0.58 -2.34 -28.79
C SER A 395 0.55 -3.36 -28.89
N VAL A 396 1.03 -3.92 -27.78
CA VAL A 396 1.96 -5.05 -27.78
C VAL A 396 1.15 -6.33 -28.00
N ALA A 397 0.91 -6.67 -29.28
CA ALA A 397 0.32 -7.93 -29.68
C ALA A 397 1.15 -9.10 -29.12
N PRO A 398 0.49 -10.20 -28.68
CA PRO A 398 1.24 -11.39 -28.28
C PRO A 398 2.06 -11.92 -29.46
N PRO A 399 3.28 -12.43 -29.24
CA PRO A 399 4.06 -13.02 -30.32
C PRO A 399 3.25 -14.15 -30.96
N THR A 400 2.94 -14.00 -32.22
CA THR A 400 2.34 -15.05 -33.05
C THR A 400 3.23 -16.29 -32.94
N PRO A 401 2.68 -17.48 -32.61
CA PRO A 401 3.50 -18.69 -32.61
C PRO A 401 4.05 -18.94 -34.02
N ALA A 402 5.37 -18.94 -34.13
CA ALA A 402 6.07 -19.25 -35.37
C ALA A 402 5.69 -20.66 -35.82
N ILE A 403 5.04 -20.77 -36.98
CA ILE A 403 4.83 -22.02 -37.68
C ILE A 403 6.20 -22.55 -38.09
N PRO A 404 6.58 -23.80 -37.75
CA PRO A 404 7.87 -24.35 -38.17
C PRO A 404 7.90 -24.53 -39.67
N ALA A 405 8.88 -23.91 -40.35
CA ALA A 405 9.15 -24.11 -41.74
C ALA A 405 9.75 -25.51 -41.98
N PRO A 406 9.43 -26.18 -43.14
CA PRO A 406 9.91 -27.50 -43.43
C PRO A 406 11.44 -27.51 -43.73
N PRO A 407 12.13 -28.66 -43.55
CA PRO A 407 13.57 -28.76 -43.66
C PRO A 407 14.03 -28.68 -45.12
N ILE A 408 14.98 -27.76 -45.37
CA ILE A 408 15.70 -27.71 -46.66
C ILE A 408 17.04 -28.44 -46.50
N ASN A 409 17.24 -29.41 -47.35
CA ASN A 409 18.44 -30.25 -47.48
C ASN A 409 19.67 -29.47 -48.03
N PRO A 410 20.89 -29.87 -47.71
CA PRO A 410 22.10 -29.11 -48.06
C PRO A 410 22.65 -29.50 -49.47
N ALA A 411 23.07 -28.52 -50.24
CA ALA A 411 23.93 -28.70 -51.41
C ALA A 411 25.07 -27.67 -51.47
N ILE A 412 26.26 -28.14 -51.28
CA ILE A 412 27.65 -28.01 -51.80
C ILE A 412 28.10 -26.69 -52.44
N PRO A 413 29.37 -26.28 -52.23
CA PRO A 413 29.88 -24.92 -52.33
C PRO A 413 30.69 -24.61 -53.60
N ALA A 414 30.92 -23.34 -53.87
CA ALA A 414 32.13 -22.67 -54.36
C ALA A 414 31.86 -21.48 -55.29
N PRO A 415 32.86 -20.63 -55.61
CA PRO A 415 33.72 -19.82 -54.75
C PRO A 415 33.70 -18.30 -55.09
N ASP A 416 34.35 -17.53 -54.20
CA ASP A 416 35.04 -16.22 -54.41
C ASP A 416 34.42 -15.12 -55.28
N ALA A 417 34.06 -13.99 -54.69
CA ALA A 417 34.39 -12.64 -55.16
C ALA A 417 34.21 -11.57 -54.07
N VAL A 418 35.33 -11.06 -53.64
CA VAL A 418 35.70 -9.67 -53.27
C VAL A 418 34.58 -8.71 -52.84
N ALA A 419 34.75 -8.16 -51.60
CA ALA A 419 34.08 -7.00 -51.00
C ALA A 419 34.20 -5.71 -51.84
N PRO A 420 33.33 -4.65 -51.63
CA PRO A 420 33.51 -3.82 -50.43
C PRO A 420 32.23 -3.28 -49.77
N ALA A 421 32.39 -3.10 -48.51
CA ALA A 421 31.84 -2.14 -47.57
C ALA A 421 30.72 -1.18 -48.00
N ALA A 422 29.57 -1.26 -47.29
CA ALA A 422 28.89 -0.12 -46.67
C ALA A 422 27.72 -0.66 -45.82
N GLY A 423 27.99 -0.86 -44.55
CA GLY A 423 26.95 -1.26 -43.58
C GLY A 423 25.97 -0.13 -43.29
N SER A 424 24.80 -0.22 -43.84
CA SER A 424 23.63 0.52 -43.32
C SER A 424 23.28 -0.04 -41.94
N ARG A 425 23.81 0.61 -40.92
CA ARG A 425 23.36 0.39 -39.54
C ARG A 425 21.94 0.93 -39.44
N ALA A 426 20.99 0.04 -39.33
CA ALA A 426 19.61 0.39 -38.94
C ALA A 426 19.66 1.28 -37.69
N ALA A 427 18.96 2.40 -37.71
CA ALA A 427 18.82 3.29 -36.57
C ALA A 427 18.18 2.50 -35.41
N PRO A 428 18.63 2.70 -34.17
CA PRO A 428 18.04 2.03 -32.99
C PRO A 428 16.58 2.38 -32.88
N SER A 429 15.72 1.39 -32.90
CA SER A 429 14.27 1.54 -32.93
C SER A 429 13.65 1.88 -31.57
N ASN A 430 14.47 1.91 -30.49
CA ASN A 430 13.98 2.14 -29.12
C ASN A 430 15.08 2.77 -28.24
N TRP A 431 14.68 3.70 -27.35
CA TRP A 431 15.54 4.34 -26.34
C TRP A 431 16.33 3.33 -25.48
N ALA A 432 15.72 2.18 -25.15
CA ALA A 432 16.37 1.13 -24.38
C ALA A 432 17.56 0.50 -25.13
N GLU A 433 17.48 0.38 -26.43
CA GLU A 433 18.54 -0.17 -27.28
C GLU A 433 19.69 0.83 -27.45
N LEU A 434 19.37 2.11 -27.62
CA LEU A 434 20.31 3.20 -27.60
C LEU A 434 21.10 3.28 -26.28
N ALA A 435 20.36 3.21 -25.16
CA ALA A 435 20.95 3.22 -23.82
C ALA A 435 21.89 2.01 -23.59
N ARG A 436 21.50 0.80 -24.02
CA ARG A 436 22.34 -0.40 -23.94
C ARG A 436 23.61 -0.24 -24.78
N THR A 437 23.51 0.39 -25.96
CA THR A 437 24.64 0.62 -26.85
C THR A 437 25.61 1.63 -26.22
N LEU A 438 25.12 2.75 -25.71
CA LEU A 438 25.92 3.75 -24.99
C LEU A 438 26.60 3.16 -23.74
N PHE A 439 25.88 2.33 -22.98
CA PHE A 439 26.43 1.66 -21.79
C PHE A 439 27.55 0.66 -22.18
N ARG A 440 27.42 -0.01 -23.29
CA ARG A 440 28.43 -0.93 -23.83
C ARG A 440 29.69 -0.18 -24.26
N TYR A 441 29.56 0.98 -24.92
CA TYR A 441 30.70 1.84 -25.28
C TYR A 441 31.42 2.36 -24.02
N ALA A 442 30.70 2.72 -23.00
CA ALA A 442 31.27 3.22 -21.75
C ALA A 442 32.09 2.19 -20.96
N ARG A 443 31.78 0.91 -21.11
CA ARG A 443 32.57 -0.17 -20.48
C ARG A 443 33.92 -0.38 -21.16
N LEU A 444 34.13 0.17 -22.38
CA LEU A 444 35.41 0.08 -23.12
C LEU A 444 36.43 1.13 -22.65
N ASP A 445 35.99 2.22 -22.00
CA ASP A 445 36.91 3.24 -21.47
C ASP A 445 36.53 3.56 -19.99
N PRO A 446 37.31 3.05 -19.02
CA PRO A 446 37.07 3.28 -17.58
C PRO A 446 37.16 4.76 -17.13
N LYS A 447 37.75 5.62 -17.94
CA LYS A 447 37.91 7.06 -17.65
C LYS A 447 36.73 7.89 -18.18
N LEU A 448 35.89 7.34 -19.03
CA LEU A 448 34.77 8.05 -19.65
C LEU A 448 33.60 8.15 -18.69
N LYS A 449 33.27 9.36 -18.23
CA LYS A 449 32.04 9.65 -17.48
C LYS A 449 30.89 9.80 -18.49
N ILE A 450 30.09 8.76 -18.68
CA ILE A 450 29.07 8.65 -19.74
C ILE A 450 28.08 9.81 -19.72
N LEU A 451 27.43 10.07 -18.59
CA LEU A 451 26.39 11.08 -18.52
C LEU A 451 26.86 12.47 -18.93
N PRO A 452 28.01 13.00 -18.44
CA PRO A 452 28.53 14.28 -18.90
C PRO A 452 28.90 14.27 -20.37
N ALA A 453 29.44 13.15 -20.92
CA ALA A 453 29.83 13.07 -22.32
C ALA A 453 28.60 13.08 -23.24
N VAL A 454 27.59 12.28 -22.96
CA VAL A 454 26.32 12.24 -23.71
C VAL A 454 25.62 13.59 -23.64
N GLU A 455 25.56 14.19 -22.45
CA GLU A 455 24.97 15.50 -22.24
C GLU A 455 25.65 16.59 -23.07
N ARG A 456 26.98 16.56 -23.12
CA ARG A 456 27.78 17.48 -23.95
C ARG A 456 27.42 17.35 -25.41
N GLU A 457 27.40 16.12 -25.95
CA GLU A 457 27.12 15.88 -27.38
C GLU A 457 25.66 16.27 -27.73
N LEU A 458 24.69 15.98 -26.89
CA LEU A 458 23.28 16.40 -27.09
C LEU A 458 23.14 17.94 -27.14
N ILE A 459 23.89 18.66 -26.30
CA ILE A 459 23.89 20.13 -26.31
C ILE A 459 24.54 20.65 -27.61
N ILE A 460 25.63 20.05 -28.07
CA ILE A 460 26.29 20.43 -29.32
C ILE A 460 25.36 20.21 -30.51
N GLU A 461 24.70 19.05 -30.61
CA GLU A 461 23.79 18.77 -31.70
C GLU A 461 22.53 19.69 -31.68
N ALA A 462 21.94 19.96 -30.51
CA ALA A 462 20.84 20.89 -30.38
C ALA A 462 21.25 22.33 -30.78
N LEU A 463 22.46 22.77 -30.45
CA LEU A 463 22.95 24.08 -30.86
C LEU A 463 23.28 24.15 -32.36
N LYS A 464 23.77 23.07 -32.97
CA LYS A 464 23.97 22.98 -34.42
C LYS A 464 22.64 23.08 -35.19
N GLU A 465 21.65 22.27 -34.80
CA GLU A 465 20.33 22.23 -35.41
C GLU A 465 19.61 23.60 -35.31
N THR A 466 19.78 24.30 -34.21
CA THR A 466 19.17 25.62 -33.98
C THR A 466 20.05 26.79 -34.39
N ARG A 467 21.13 26.52 -35.12
CA ARG A 467 22.12 27.53 -35.61
C ARG A 467 22.57 28.49 -34.48
N GLY A 468 22.81 27.93 -33.30
CA GLY A 468 23.28 28.68 -32.15
C GLY A 468 22.19 29.38 -31.33
N ASN A 469 20.92 29.23 -31.66
CA ASN A 469 19.81 29.84 -30.91
C ASN A 469 19.58 29.08 -29.59
N GLN A 470 20.11 29.62 -28.47
CA GLN A 470 20.04 28.99 -27.16
C GLN A 470 18.62 28.85 -26.62
N VAL A 471 17.67 29.69 -27.05
CA VAL A 471 16.27 29.58 -26.59
C VAL A 471 15.59 28.38 -27.24
N GLN A 472 15.80 28.20 -28.55
CA GLN A 472 15.25 27.06 -29.28
C GLN A 472 15.96 25.75 -28.89
N ALA A 473 17.28 25.76 -28.72
CA ALA A 473 18.03 24.61 -28.25
C ALA A 473 17.61 24.13 -26.85
N ALA A 474 17.34 25.07 -25.93
CA ALA A 474 16.83 24.74 -24.60
C ALA A 474 15.45 24.10 -24.68
N LYS A 475 14.57 24.58 -25.58
CA LYS A 475 13.24 24.00 -25.79
C LYS A 475 13.31 22.59 -26.39
N LEU A 476 14.21 22.36 -27.38
CA LEU A 476 14.48 21.03 -27.94
C LEU A 476 14.96 20.02 -26.90
N LEU A 477 15.84 20.45 -25.99
CA LEU A 477 16.40 19.61 -24.94
C LEU A 477 15.48 19.48 -23.69
N GLY A 478 14.33 20.14 -23.66
CA GLY A 478 13.42 20.10 -22.52
C GLY A 478 13.96 20.76 -21.23
N ILE A 479 14.90 21.71 -21.35
CA ILE A 479 15.54 22.40 -20.22
C ILE A 479 15.32 23.92 -20.29
N THR A 480 15.59 24.62 -19.18
CA THR A 480 15.49 26.09 -19.20
C THR A 480 16.72 26.73 -19.86
N ARG A 481 16.55 27.92 -20.46
CA ARG A 481 17.65 28.70 -21.06
C ARG A 481 18.80 28.93 -20.05
N ALA A 482 18.46 29.19 -18.79
CA ALA A 482 19.46 29.42 -17.74
C ALA A 482 20.29 28.15 -17.47
N THR A 483 19.65 26.98 -17.50
CA THR A 483 20.30 25.67 -17.35
C THR A 483 21.21 25.38 -18.53
N LEU A 484 20.74 25.63 -19.76
CA LEU A 484 21.54 25.42 -20.97
C LEU A 484 22.79 26.28 -20.93
N ARG A 485 22.68 27.58 -20.60
CA ARG A 485 23.80 28.50 -20.50
C ARG A 485 24.87 28.03 -19.52
N LYS A 486 24.45 27.61 -18.29
CA LYS A 486 25.38 27.07 -17.28
C LYS A 486 26.13 25.83 -17.81
N ARG A 487 25.45 24.97 -18.58
CA ARG A 487 26.05 23.74 -19.12
C ARG A 487 26.98 24.03 -20.27
N VAL A 488 26.66 24.96 -21.17
CA VAL A 488 27.53 25.44 -22.24
C VAL A 488 28.84 26.00 -21.66
N GLU A 489 28.74 26.81 -20.61
CA GLU A 489 29.91 27.34 -19.89
C GLU A 489 30.71 26.22 -19.20
N LYS A 490 30.04 25.27 -18.53
CA LYS A 490 30.68 24.14 -17.84
C LYS A 490 31.45 23.21 -18.79
N PHE A 491 30.92 22.95 -19.98
CA PHE A 491 31.54 22.07 -20.98
C PHE A 491 32.49 22.78 -21.91
N GLY A 492 32.67 24.10 -21.78
CA GLY A 492 33.59 24.91 -22.61
C GLY A 492 33.21 24.92 -24.09
N ILE A 493 31.91 24.83 -24.41
CA ILE A 493 31.42 24.79 -25.78
C ILE A 493 31.55 26.21 -26.38
N LYS A 494 32.52 26.41 -27.24
CA LYS A 494 32.71 27.66 -27.97
C LYS A 494 31.86 27.66 -29.22
N GLN A 495 31.09 28.72 -29.46
CA GLN A 495 30.38 28.96 -30.69
C GLN A 495 31.40 29.41 -31.74
N GLU A 496 31.77 28.56 -32.69
CA GLU A 496 32.40 29.00 -33.92
C GLU A 496 31.27 29.57 -34.81
N LEU A 497 31.22 30.90 -34.87
CA LEU A 497 30.38 31.63 -35.81
C LEU A 497 31.02 31.45 -37.20
N ASN A 498 30.56 30.47 -37.98
CA ASN A 498 30.76 30.50 -39.39
C ASN A 498 29.82 31.56 -39.98
N VAL A 499 30.38 32.74 -40.22
CA VAL A 499 29.77 33.76 -41.10
C VAL A 499 30.12 33.34 -42.51
N GLY A 500 29.17 32.78 -43.20
CA GLY A 500 29.16 32.48 -44.62
C GLY A 500 27.78 32.73 -45.16
#